data_b5f0b96a044b4fae9d1f189ad062f185
#
_entry.id   b5f0b96a044b4fae9d1f189ad062f185
#
_cell.length_a   1.000
_cell.length_b   1.000
_cell.length_c   1.000
_cell.angle_alpha   90.00
_cell.angle_beta   90.00
_cell.angle_gamma   90.00
#
_symmetry.space_group_name_H-M   'P 1'
#
loop_
_entity.id
_entity.type
_entity.pdbx_description
1 polymer ?
#
loop_
_entity_poly.entity_id
_entity_poly.type
_entity_poly.pdbx_seq_one_letter_code
_entity_poly.pdbx_strand_id
1 'polypeptide(L)'
;MSSGPLYDTIGATYTLTRRTEPRIAARIWAALGDARTVLNVGAGTGSYEPSGRHVLAVEPSALMRSQRIPGAAPCLAGSAENLPFDDQSFDAAMAFSTIHHWQDPIAGLREMRRVARRAERGARPE
;
A
#
# COMPACT_ATOMS: atom_id res chain seq x y z
N MET A 1 -14.34 -10.19 3.95
CA MET A 1 -13.57 -10.38 5.16
C MET A 1 -13.19 -9.05 5.79
N SER A 2 -13.39 -8.97 7.05
CA SER A 2 -13.05 -7.78 7.81
C SER A 2 -11.54 -7.72 8.06
N SER A 3 -11.01 -6.52 8.11
CA SER A 3 -9.63 -6.31 8.49
C SER A 3 -9.42 -6.20 10.00
N GLY A 4 -10.46 -6.48 10.81
CA GLY A 4 -10.38 -6.36 12.25
C GLY A 4 -9.52 -7.44 12.91
N PRO A 5 -9.95 -7.94 14.07
CA PRO A 5 -9.10 -8.87 14.83
C PRO A 5 -8.69 -10.11 14.06
N LEU A 6 -9.58 -10.65 13.24
CA LEU A 6 -9.24 -11.84 12.46
C LEU A 6 -8.11 -11.53 11.47
N TYR A 7 -8.20 -10.41 10.80
CA TYR A 7 -7.17 -10.04 9.84
C TYR A 7 -5.84 -9.79 10.53
N ASP A 8 -5.84 -9.15 11.68
CA ASP A 8 -4.61 -8.90 12.41
C ASP A 8 -3.95 -10.21 12.84
N THR A 9 -4.74 -11.22 13.25
CA THR A 9 -4.21 -12.54 13.59
C THR A 9 -3.59 -13.21 12.36
N ILE A 10 -4.31 -13.16 11.24
CA ILE A 10 -3.80 -13.71 9.99
C ILE A 10 -2.54 -12.98 9.57
N GLY A 11 -2.50 -11.66 9.80
CA GLY A 11 -1.34 -10.85 9.46
C GLY A 11 -0.08 -11.30 10.18
N ALA A 12 -0.19 -11.72 11.43
CA ALA A 12 0.97 -12.22 12.18
C ALA A 12 1.58 -13.43 11.50
N THR A 13 0.73 -14.41 11.14
CA THR A 13 1.20 -15.60 10.42
C THR A 13 1.71 -15.26 9.04
N TYR A 14 1.00 -14.39 8.35
CA TYR A 14 1.30 -14.01 6.98
C TYR A 14 2.70 -13.39 6.88
N THR A 15 3.05 -12.53 7.83
CA THR A 15 4.36 -11.90 7.82
C THR A 15 5.48 -12.92 7.93
N LEU A 16 5.28 -13.96 8.73
CA LEU A 16 6.29 -15.00 8.89
C LEU A 16 6.52 -15.82 7.64
N THR A 17 5.47 -16.01 6.82
CA THR A 17 5.55 -16.87 5.66
C THR A 17 5.64 -16.11 4.35
N ARG A 18 5.18 -14.87 4.31
CA ARG A 18 5.12 -14.10 3.08
C ARG A 18 6.48 -13.57 2.69
N ARG A 19 6.78 -13.72 1.44
CA ARG A 19 8.01 -13.17 0.87
C ARG A 19 7.66 -12.35 -0.35
N THR A 20 8.46 -11.32 -0.62
CA THR A 20 8.33 -10.55 -1.84
C THR A 20 8.64 -11.45 -3.03
N GLU A 21 7.70 -11.54 -3.94
CA GLU A 21 7.85 -12.33 -5.15
C GLU A 21 8.52 -11.46 -6.21
N PRO A 22 9.72 -11.78 -6.67
CA PRO A 22 10.48 -10.87 -7.54
C PRO A 22 9.76 -10.50 -8.83
N ARG A 23 9.03 -11.44 -9.43
CA ARG A 23 8.34 -11.15 -10.69
C ARG A 23 7.17 -10.20 -10.49
N ILE A 24 6.46 -10.35 -9.37
CA ILE A 24 5.37 -9.44 -9.03
C ILE A 24 5.94 -8.07 -8.72
N ALA A 25 7.01 -8.02 -7.93
CA ALA A 25 7.66 -6.76 -7.59
C ALA A 25 8.09 -6.00 -8.86
N ALA A 26 8.69 -6.71 -9.80
CA ALA A 26 9.14 -6.09 -11.04
C ALA A 26 7.97 -5.48 -11.82
N ARG A 27 6.83 -6.15 -11.85
CA ARG A 27 5.65 -5.64 -12.56
C ARG A 27 5.10 -4.39 -11.88
N ILE A 28 5.03 -4.40 -10.56
CA ILE A 28 4.56 -3.25 -9.80
C ILE A 28 5.46 -2.05 -10.06
N TRP A 29 6.77 -2.27 -9.94
CA TRP A 29 7.74 -1.19 -10.06
C TRP A 29 7.79 -0.65 -11.49
N ALA A 30 7.60 -1.53 -12.48
CA ALA A 30 7.52 -1.09 -13.87
C ALA A 30 6.28 -0.21 -14.09
N ALA A 31 5.16 -0.54 -13.47
CA ALA A 31 3.93 0.24 -13.59
C ALA A 31 4.09 1.64 -12.99
N LEU A 32 4.95 1.79 -11.99
CA LEU A 32 5.21 3.10 -11.40
C LEU A 32 6.03 4.01 -12.32
N GLY A 33 6.72 3.43 -13.29
CA GLY A 33 7.49 4.20 -14.25
C GLY A 33 8.56 5.06 -13.58
N ASP A 34 8.59 6.34 -13.91
CA ASP A 34 9.58 7.27 -13.39
C ASP A 34 9.09 8.05 -12.17
N ALA A 35 8.01 7.61 -11.53
CA ALA A 35 7.51 8.27 -10.34
C ALA A 35 8.58 8.30 -9.25
N ARG A 36 8.82 9.46 -8.68
CA ARG A 36 9.81 9.63 -7.62
C ARG A 36 9.21 9.53 -6.24
N THR A 37 7.98 10.04 -6.07
CA THR A 37 7.27 10.00 -4.81
C THR A 37 6.07 9.09 -4.96
N VAL A 38 5.96 8.13 -4.06
CA VAL A 38 4.95 7.08 -4.15
C VAL A 38 4.24 6.94 -2.80
N LEU A 39 2.92 6.94 -2.83
CA LEU A 39 2.13 6.60 -1.66
C LEU A 39 1.70 5.15 -1.77
N ASN A 40 2.02 4.36 -0.74
CA ASN A 40 1.61 2.97 -0.65
C ASN A 40 0.39 2.86 0.27
N VAL A 41 -0.78 2.60 -0.33
CA VAL A 41 -2.07 2.63 0.37
C VAL A 41 -2.45 1.20 0.78
N GLY A 42 -2.73 1.01 2.07
CA GLY A 42 -2.96 -0.32 2.61
C GLY A 42 -1.68 -1.13 2.60
N ALA A 43 -0.63 -0.52 3.14
CA ALA A 43 0.74 -0.95 2.88
C ALA A 43 1.13 -2.26 3.56
N GLY A 44 0.38 -2.68 4.58
CA GLY A 44 0.70 -3.91 5.29
C GLY A 44 2.10 -3.88 5.87
N THR A 45 2.87 -4.93 5.61
CA THR A 45 4.23 -5.07 6.13
C THR A 45 5.28 -4.44 5.21
N GLY A 46 4.89 -3.96 4.04
CA GLY A 46 5.80 -3.26 3.14
C GLY A 46 6.52 -4.15 2.14
N SER A 47 6.01 -5.35 1.90
CA SER A 47 6.72 -6.35 1.10
C SER A 47 7.03 -5.92 -0.34
N TYR A 48 6.23 -5.02 -0.91
CA TYR A 48 6.37 -4.64 -2.32
C TYR A 48 6.72 -3.17 -2.51
N GLU A 49 7.19 -2.51 -1.47
CA GLU A 49 7.58 -1.11 -1.59
C GLU A 49 8.84 -1.00 -2.44
N PRO A 50 8.84 -0.11 -3.43
CA PRO A 50 10.00 0.00 -4.31
C PRO A 50 11.18 0.68 -3.63
N SER A 51 12.38 0.24 -3.98
CA SER A 51 13.59 0.92 -3.57
C SER A 51 13.91 2.05 -4.55
N GLY A 52 14.76 2.97 -4.11
CA GLY A 52 15.22 4.05 -4.98
C GLY A 52 14.19 5.14 -5.23
N ARG A 53 13.10 5.16 -4.46
CA ARG A 53 12.06 6.16 -4.57
C ARG A 53 11.70 6.65 -3.17
N HIS A 54 11.08 7.80 -3.10
CA HIS A 54 10.56 8.30 -1.82
C HIS A 54 9.17 7.72 -1.61
N VAL A 55 9.06 6.80 -0.66
CA VAL A 55 7.81 6.10 -0.38
C VAL A 55 7.28 6.52 0.98
N LEU A 56 6.00 6.82 1.04
CA LEU A 56 5.28 6.98 2.30
C LEU A 56 4.13 5.99 2.27
N ALA A 57 3.82 5.39 3.42
CA ALA A 57 2.81 4.35 3.50
C ALA A 57 1.70 4.75 4.45
N VAL A 58 0.50 4.22 4.20
CA VAL A 58 -0.61 4.28 5.16
C VAL A 58 -1.15 2.88 5.35
N GLU A 59 -1.50 2.56 6.58
CA GLU A 59 -1.98 1.24 6.93
C GLU A 59 -2.89 1.34 8.16
N PRO A 60 -4.16 0.90 8.07
CA PRO A 60 -5.06 1.00 9.22
C PRO A 60 -4.78 -0.02 10.33
N SER A 61 -4.19 -1.16 10.02
CA SER A 61 -3.96 -2.21 11.01
C SER A 61 -2.73 -1.90 11.85
N ALA A 62 -2.94 -1.76 13.16
CA ALA A 62 -1.83 -1.55 14.08
C ALA A 62 -0.87 -2.73 14.07
N LEU A 63 -1.40 -3.95 13.96
CA LEU A 63 -0.56 -5.13 13.92
C LEU A 63 0.34 -5.12 12.68
N MET A 64 -0.24 -4.81 11.52
CA MET A 64 0.55 -4.76 10.30
C MET A 64 1.62 -3.67 10.36
N ARG A 65 1.28 -2.51 10.94
CA ARG A 65 2.29 -1.45 11.12
C ARG A 65 3.42 -1.91 12.02
N SER A 66 3.11 -2.69 13.05
CA SER A 66 4.12 -3.19 13.99
C SER A 66 5.02 -4.26 13.38
N GLN A 67 4.59 -4.87 12.29
CA GLN A 67 5.30 -5.96 11.63
C GLN A 67 5.94 -5.53 10.31
N ARG A 68 6.16 -4.22 10.14
CA ARG A 68 6.81 -3.74 8.93
C ARG A 68 8.19 -4.35 8.80
N ILE A 69 8.53 -4.78 7.60
CA ILE A 69 9.83 -5.42 7.35
C ILE A 69 10.95 -4.39 7.48
N PRO A 70 12.18 -4.83 7.76
CA PRO A 70 13.31 -3.92 7.81
C PRO A 70 13.46 -3.14 6.52
N GLY A 71 13.70 -1.84 6.64
CA GLY A 71 13.85 -0.99 5.48
C GLY A 71 12.56 -0.50 4.86
N ALA A 72 11.40 -0.91 5.40
CA ALA A 72 10.13 -0.44 4.89
C ALA A 72 9.97 1.06 5.10
N ALA A 73 9.16 1.68 4.24
CA ALA A 73 8.93 3.12 4.29
C ALA A 73 8.23 3.53 5.58
N PRO A 74 8.37 4.81 5.98
CA PRO A 74 7.57 5.34 7.09
C PRO A 74 6.09 5.09 6.83
N CYS A 75 5.35 4.74 7.89
CA CYS A 75 3.96 4.35 7.75
C CYS A 75 3.09 5.08 8.76
N LEU A 76 2.05 5.73 8.25
CA LEU A 76 1.06 6.41 9.07
C LEU A 76 -0.16 5.53 9.24
N ALA A 77 -0.84 5.68 10.38
CA ALA A 77 -2.14 5.07 10.56
C ALA A 77 -3.15 5.83 9.70
N GLY A 78 -3.90 5.10 8.89
CA GLY A 78 -4.90 5.74 8.05
C GLY A 78 -5.57 4.74 7.14
N SER A 79 -6.73 5.12 6.63
CA SER A 79 -7.50 4.29 5.73
C SER A 79 -7.48 4.86 4.32
N ALA A 80 -7.70 3.97 3.34
CA ALA A 80 -7.72 4.36 1.94
C ALA A 80 -8.83 5.36 1.64
N GLU A 81 -9.94 5.27 2.38
CA GLU A 81 -11.12 6.08 2.10
C GLU A 81 -10.96 7.54 2.49
N ASN A 82 -9.94 7.86 3.26
CA ASN A 82 -9.76 9.24 3.74
C ASN A 82 -8.27 9.49 3.95
N LEU A 83 -7.57 9.79 2.88
CA LEU A 83 -6.13 9.98 2.91
C LEU A 83 -5.79 11.40 3.39
N PRO A 84 -4.90 11.53 4.39
CA PRO A 84 -4.60 12.83 5.01
C PRO A 84 -3.54 13.61 4.22
N PHE A 85 -3.74 13.74 2.93
CA PHE A 85 -2.79 14.42 2.05
C PHE A 85 -3.52 15.34 1.10
N ASP A 86 -2.84 16.38 0.64
CA ASP A 86 -3.36 17.30 -0.34
C ASP A 86 -3.49 16.63 -1.72
N ASP A 87 -4.29 17.27 -2.57
CA ASP A 87 -4.42 16.82 -3.96
C ASP A 87 -3.05 16.81 -4.62
N GLN A 88 -2.82 15.78 -5.41
CA GLN A 88 -1.62 15.67 -6.25
C GLN A 88 -0.31 15.88 -5.50
N SER A 89 -0.26 15.38 -4.25
CA SER A 89 0.95 15.52 -3.43
C SER A 89 1.99 14.43 -3.69
N PHE A 90 1.63 13.41 -4.47
CA PHE A 90 2.55 12.33 -4.86
C PHE A 90 2.57 12.18 -6.36
N ASP A 91 3.68 11.68 -6.90
CA ASP A 91 3.74 11.34 -8.31
C ASP A 91 2.83 10.16 -8.64
N ALA A 92 2.78 9.17 -7.75
CA ALA A 92 1.96 7.98 -7.96
C ALA A 92 1.47 7.43 -6.62
N ALA A 93 0.40 6.67 -6.67
CA ALA A 93 -0.10 5.92 -5.53
C ALA A 93 -0.26 4.47 -5.96
N MET A 94 0.06 3.54 -5.04
CA MET A 94 -0.08 2.12 -5.31
C MET A 94 -0.88 1.45 -4.20
N ALA A 95 -1.54 0.36 -4.56
CA ALA A 95 -2.23 -0.50 -3.60
C ALA A 95 -2.09 -1.93 -4.11
N PHE A 96 -1.57 -2.81 -3.28
CA PHE A 96 -1.34 -4.18 -3.69
C PHE A 96 -2.04 -5.15 -2.74
N SER A 97 -2.93 -5.97 -3.28
CA SER A 97 -3.64 -7.02 -2.54
C SER A 97 -4.38 -6.52 -1.30
N THR A 98 -4.87 -5.30 -1.34
CA THR A 98 -5.49 -4.68 -0.18
C THR A 98 -6.88 -4.13 -0.46
N ILE A 99 -7.23 -3.89 -1.72
CA ILE A 99 -8.49 -3.20 -2.06
C ILE A 99 -9.70 -3.95 -1.53
N HIS A 100 -9.67 -5.27 -1.54
CA HIS A 100 -10.78 -6.08 -1.05
C HIS A 100 -10.98 -6.00 0.46
N HIS A 101 -10.05 -5.41 1.19
CA HIS A 101 -10.19 -5.15 2.61
C HIS A 101 -10.77 -3.78 2.91
N TRP A 102 -10.90 -2.91 1.90
CA TRP A 102 -11.42 -1.57 2.11
C TRP A 102 -12.93 -1.63 2.30
N GLN A 103 -13.43 -0.83 3.21
CA GLN A 103 -14.88 -0.77 3.45
C GLN A 103 -15.60 -0.18 2.25
N ASP A 104 -14.99 0.79 1.60
CA ASP A 104 -15.55 1.44 0.42
C ASP A 104 -14.46 1.55 -0.64
N PRO A 105 -14.33 0.53 -1.50
CA PRO A 105 -13.28 0.55 -2.53
C PRO A 105 -13.37 1.73 -3.49
N ILE A 106 -14.58 2.18 -3.82
CA ILE A 106 -14.75 3.31 -4.71
C ILE A 106 -14.16 4.57 -4.08
N ALA A 107 -14.49 4.81 -2.82
CA ALA A 107 -13.94 5.97 -2.11
C ALA A 107 -12.42 5.89 -2.03
N GLY A 108 -11.89 4.69 -1.76
CA GLY A 108 -10.44 4.50 -1.70
C GLY A 108 -9.76 4.80 -3.02
N LEU A 109 -10.33 4.31 -4.12
CA LEU A 109 -9.76 4.57 -5.43
C LEU A 109 -9.83 6.05 -5.81
N ARG A 110 -10.92 6.72 -5.43
CA ARG A 110 -11.04 8.16 -5.65
C ARG A 110 -9.98 8.92 -4.88
N GLU A 111 -9.71 8.53 -3.64
CA GLU A 111 -8.69 9.17 -2.84
C GLU A 111 -7.30 8.96 -3.45
N MET A 112 -7.02 7.77 -3.96
CA MET A 112 -5.76 7.53 -4.64
C MET A 112 -5.59 8.44 -5.85
N ARG A 113 -6.65 8.62 -6.63
CA ARG A 113 -6.61 9.51 -7.79
C ARG A 113 -6.44 10.96 -7.35
N ARG A 114 -7.03 11.34 -6.24
CA ARG A 114 -6.94 12.70 -5.74
C ARG A 114 -5.52 13.07 -5.34
N VAL A 115 -4.84 12.18 -4.59
CA VAL A 115 -3.54 12.50 -4.02
C VAL A 115 -2.38 12.28 -4.99
N ALA A 116 -2.59 11.58 -6.07
CA ALA A 116 -1.54 11.25 -7.02
C ALA A 116 -1.73 11.97 -8.33
N ARG A 117 -0.63 12.41 -8.93
CA ARG A 117 -0.67 12.94 -10.29
C ARG A 117 -1.03 11.86 -11.27
N ARG A 118 -0.62 10.63 -10.95
CA ARG A 118 -0.84 9.46 -11.77
C ARG A 118 -1.20 8.31 -10.83
N ALA A 119 -2.47 7.90 -10.84
CA ALA A 119 -2.93 6.83 -9.97
C ALA A 119 -2.62 5.49 -10.62
N GLU A 120 -1.85 4.65 -9.91
CA GLU A 120 -1.43 3.35 -10.41
C GLU A 120 -2.13 2.26 -9.65
N ARG A 121 -2.94 1.50 -10.37
CA ARG A 121 -3.56 0.28 -9.86
C ARG A 121 -2.85 -0.96 -10.37
N GLY A 122 -1.81 -0.77 -11.18
CA GLY A 122 -1.07 -1.88 -11.75
C GLY A 122 -0.38 -2.74 -10.71
N ALA A 123 -0.34 -2.26 -9.48
CA ALA A 123 0.20 -3.03 -8.38
C ALA A 123 -0.69 -4.19 -7.98
N ARG A 124 -1.89 -4.29 -8.52
CA ARG A 124 -2.80 -5.37 -8.22
C ARG A 124 -2.52 -6.53 -9.15
N PRO A 125 -2.34 -7.74 -8.62
CA PRO A 125 -2.14 -8.89 -9.48
C PRO A 125 -3.42 -9.21 -10.23
N GLU A 126 -3.26 -9.70 -11.42
CA GLU A 126 -4.39 -10.10 -12.25
C GLU A 126 -4.46 -11.59 -12.39
#